data_695324a6309883e38f4877728a7762bc
#
_entry.id   695324a6309883e38f4877728a7762bc
#
_cell.length_a   1.000
_cell.length_b   1.000
_cell.length_c   1.000
_cell.angle_alpha   90.00
_cell.angle_beta   90.00
_cell.angle_gamma   90.00
#
_symmetry.space_group_name_H-M   'P 1'
#
loop_
_entity.id
_entity.type
_entity.pdbx_description
1 polymer ?
#
loop_
_entity_poly.entity_id
_entity_poly.type
_entity_poly.pdbx_seq_one_letter_code
_entity_poly.pdbx_strand_id
1 'polypeptide(L)'
;MKGRVPGGLLLTVLCDVLLAPGLVAQGEGSLPALLGSARGAGMGGAGAALVGDAGAIFANPAGLATIHHLAVEGAYEAYPGGTTLSTGALALRVSRFTWGAGAAALGPNYNRADVLGVSSLVFRTGLVALGTSIKYGRETIGGARLDAWAGDAGLAIAVFDLMALGVSVQNIGGDLGLGLHFPRRTRAGFTLNYVDPQGTYRLLTTLEGQWPSDGSAFVVLGVESGMVTHGLGLLARVGYVGHSAATTASPFTAGAGVEVGRLHLDYAYRQDDALGARHRVGLRWTP
;
A
#
# COMPACT_ATOMS: atom_id res chain seq x y z
N MET A 1 45.55 2.62 -4.59
CA MET A 1 44.60 3.03 -5.62
C MET A 1 43.20 3.06 -5.00
N LYS A 2 42.66 4.24 -4.72
CA LYS A 2 41.36 4.42 -4.11
C LYS A 2 40.33 4.57 -5.24
N GLY A 3 39.47 3.56 -5.45
CA GLY A 3 38.39 3.60 -6.41
C GLY A 3 37.24 4.49 -5.86
N ARG A 4 37.03 5.62 -6.47
CA ARG A 4 35.84 6.46 -6.27
C ARG A 4 34.65 5.81 -6.98
N VAL A 5 33.62 5.42 -6.24
CA VAL A 5 32.33 5.05 -6.81
C VAL A 5 31.63 6.35 -7.24
N PRO A 6 31.16 6.48 -8.48
CA PRO A 6 30.51 7.70 -8.92
C PRO A 6 29.09 7.76 -8.35
N GLY A 7 28.90 8.58 -7.32
CA GLY A 7 27.59 8.85 -6.70
C GLY A 7 26.57 9.58 -7.59
N GLY A 8 26.94 9.88 -8.85
CA GLY A 8 26.06 10.55 -9.81
C GLY A 8 25.03 9.65 -10.51
N LEU A 9 25.31 8.35 -10.59
CA LEU A 9 24.44 7.43 -11.34
C LEU A 9 23.13 7.09 -10.60
N LEU A 10 23.17 7.07 -9.27
CA LEU A 10 21.98 6.76 -8.44
C LEU A 10 21.00 7.93 -8.44
N LEU A 11 21.49 9.17 -8.48
CA LEU A 11 20.65 10.36 -8.47
C LEU A 11 19.95 10.61 -9.82
N THR A 12 20.61 10.29 -10.94
CA THR A 12 20.03 10.40 -12.28
C THR A 12 18.93 9.39 -12.53
N VAL A 13 19.08 8.15 -12.08
CA VAL A 13 18.01 7.13 -12.20
C VAL A 13 16.78 7.50 -11.37
N LEU A 14 16.95 8.14 -10.21
CA LEU A 14 15.81 8.63 -9.40
C LEU A 14 15.08 9.81 -10.08
N CYS A 15 15.81 10.72 -10.74
CA CYS A 15 15.20 11.88 -11.44
C CYS A 15 14.43 11.47 -12.70
N ASP A 16 14.92 10.51 -13.48
CA ASP A 16 14.23 10.08 -14.71
C ASP A 16 12.92 9.32 -14.41
N VAL A 17 12.82 8.63 -13.26
CA VAL A 17 11.57 7.99 -12.82
C VAL A 17 10.51 9.02 -12.38
N LEU A 18 10.94 10.20 -11.91
CA LEU A 18 10.05 11.27 -11.43
C LEU A 18 9.51 12.19 -12.55
N LEU A 19 10.10 12.16 -13.74
CA LEU A 19 9.81 13.11 -14.83
C LEU A 19 9.11 12.49 -16.04
N ALA A 20 8.57 11.27 -15.96
CA ALA A 20 7.83 10.69 -17.07
C ALA A 20 6.57 11.49 -17.38
N PRO A 21 6.41 12.03 -18.61
CA PRO A 21 5.24 12.82 -18.98
C PRO A 21 3.98 11.95 -18.95
N GLY A 22 2.90 12.53 -18.38
CA GLY A 22 1.60 11.88 -18.27
C GLY A 22 1.03 11.51 -19.63
N LEU A 23 0.72 10.24 -19.79
CA LEU A 23 -0.14 9.73 -20.84
C LEU A 23 -1.59 9.83 -20.39
N VAL A 24 -2.43 10.20 -21.32
CA VAL A 24 -3.86 10.50 -21.22
C VAL A 24 -4.63 9.45 -20.44
N ALA A 25 -5.53 9.93 -19.60
CA ALA A 25 -6.51 9.13 -18.86
C ALA A 25 -7.21 8.12 -19.76
N GLN A 26 -7.08 6.84 -19.45
CA GLN A 26 -7.85 5.76 -20.05
C GLN A 26 -8.48 4.92 -18.94
N GLY A 27 -9.81 4.92 -18.95
CA GLY A 27 -10.68 3.90 -18.35
C GLY A 27 -10.42 3.56 -16.88
N GLU A 28 -11.29 4.03 -16.04
CA GLU A 28 -11.38 3.62 -14.63
C GLU A 28 -11.57 2.11 -14.53
N GLY A 29 -10.51 1.38 -14.51
CA GLY A 29 -10.56 0.04 -14.02
C GLY A 29 -9.84 0.06 -12.72
N SER A 30 -10.46 -0.20 -11.46
CA SER A 30 -9.36 -0.83 -11.06
C SER A 30 -9.27 -1.25 -9.63
N LEU A 31 -9.56 -2.50 -9.49
CA LEU A 31 -9.20 -3.25 -8.31
C LEU A 31 -7.76 -2.94 -7.81
N PRO A 32 -6.69 -2.90 -8.64
CA PRO A 32 -5.36 -2.56 -8.15
C PRO A 32 -5.23 -1.18 -7.51
N ALA A 33 -6.04 -0.21 -7.90
CA ALA A 33 -6.00 1.14 -7.33
C ALA A 33 -6.60 1.25 -5.93
N LEU A 34 -7.47 0.30 -5.55
CA LEU A 34 -8.20 0.27 -4.28
C LEU A 34 -7.45 -0.49 -3.18
N LEU A 35 -6.36 -1.20 -3.54
CA LEU A 35 -5.67 -2.10 -2.63
C LEU A 35 -4.76 -1.37 -1.63
N GLY A 36 -4.65 -1.95 -0.45
CA GLY A 36 -3.81 -1.48 0.64
C GLY A 36 -4.24 -2.09 1.97
N SER A 37 -3.47 -1.87 3.03
CA SER A 37 -3.84 -2.29 4.38
C SER A 37 -4.95 -1.40 4.97
N ALA A 38 -5.72 -1.93 5.92
CA ALA A 38 -6.71 -1.14 6.64
C ALA A 38 -6.04 -0.02 7.47
N ARG A 39 -4.86 -0.27 8.02
CA ARG A 39 -4.01 0.71 8.69
C ARG A 39 -3.66 1.87 7.75
N GLY A 40 -3.13 1.55 6.57
CA GLY A 40 -2.78 2.56 5.55
C GLY A 40 -4.00 3.36 5.09
N ALA A 41 -5.16 2.72 4.91
CA ALA A 41 -6.39 3.39 4.52
C ALA A 41 -6.82 4.46 5.53
N GLY A 42 -6.64 4.22 6.85
CA GLY A 42 -6.87 5.22 7.89
C GLY A 42 -5.90 6.41 7.85
N MET A 43 -4.78 6.26 7.16
CA MET A 43 -3.74 7.28 6.95
C MET A 43 -3.69 7.76 5.49
N GLY A 44 -4.83 7.91 4.83
CA GLY A 44 -4.92 8.42 3.48
C GLY A 44 -4.52 7.44 2.38
N GLY A 45 -4.31 6.18 2.69
CA GLY A 45 -3.81 5.18 1.75
C GLY A 45 -2.29 5.22 1.58
N ALA A 46 -1.55 5.85 2.49
CA ALA A 46 -0.09 5.80 2.51
C ALA A 46 0.40 4.35 2.60
N GLY A 47 1.48 4.03 1.90
CA GLY A 47 2.00 2.67 1.86
C GLY A 47 3.42 2.54 1.33
N ALA A 48 4.01 3.61 0.76
CA ALA A 48 5.36 3.54 0.20
C ALA A 48 6.41 3.20 1.27
N ALA A 49 6.31 3.83 2.44
CA ALA A 49 7.24 3.69 3.55
C ALA A 49 6.60 3.14 4.83
N LEU A 50 5.31 2.77 4.80
CA LEU A 50 4.68 2.03 5.89
C LEU A 50 5.13 0.57 5.84
N VAL A 51 5.68 0.11 6.95
CA VAL A 51 6.27 -1.22 7.08
C VAL A 51 5.63 -2.00 8.24
N GLY A 52 5.77 -3.31 8.23
CA GLY A 52 5.33 -4.19 9.30
C GLY A 52 3.98 -4.88 9.08
N ASP A 53 3.27 -4.55 8.02
CA ASP A 53 1.97 -5.12 7.66
C ASP A 53 2.11 -6.07 6.47
N ALA A 54 1.40 -7.21 6.49
CA ALA A 54 1.36 -8.09 5.32
C ALA A 54 0.67 -7.40 4.13
N GLY A 55 -0.28 -6.50 4.39
CA GLY A 55 -0.94 -5.67 3.38
C GLY A 55 -0.04 -4.68 2.65
N ALA A 56 1.20 -4.47 3.11
CA ALA A 56 2.22 -3.71 2.37
C ALA A 56 2.49 -4.29 0.97
N ILE A 57 2.24 -5.59 0.77
CA ILE A 57 2.35 -6.27 -0.53
C ILE A 57 1.58 -5.55 -1.64
N PHE A 58 0.49 -4.88 -1.31
CA PHE A 58 -0.33 -4.16 -2.27
C PHE A 58 0.16 -2.73 -2.56
N ALA A 59 1.10 -2.20 -1.78
CA ALA A 59 1.58 -0.81 -1.92
C ALA A 59 3.06 -0.73 -2.26
N ASN A 60 3.90 -1.42 -1.49
CA ASN A 60 5.35 -1.51 -1.71
C ASN A 60 5.81 -2.89 -1.23
N PRO A 61 6.19 -3.81 -2.13
CA PRO A 61 6.64 -5.14 -1.71
C PRO A 61 7.81 -5.10 -0.74
N ALA A 62 8.73 -4.11 -0.84
CA ALA A 62 9.84 -3.98 0.08
C ALA A 62 9.42 -3.72 1.54
N GLY A 63 8.19 -3.24 1.77
CA GLY A 63 7.61 -3.07 3.11
C GLY A 63 7.45 -4.37 3.91
N LEU A 64 7.44 -5.52 3.24
CA LEU A 64 7.42 -6.83 3.90
C LEU A 64 8.75 -7.18 4.59
N ALA A 65 9.84 -6.46 4.33
CA ALA A 65 11.16 -6.75 4.87
C ALA A 65 11.28 -6.64 6.40
N THR A 66 10.35 -5.95 7.05
CA THR A 66 10.34 -5.77 8.52
C THR A 66 9.54 -6.83 9.26
N ILE A 67 8.85 -7.71 8.55
CA ILE A 67 8.16 -8.85 9.16
C ILE A 67 9.18 -9.79 9.78
N HIS A 68 8.98 -10.16 11.06
CA HIS A 68 9.95 -10.96 11.81
C HIS A 68 9.96 -12.42 11.38
N HIS A 69 8.81 -13.07 11.34
CA HIS A 69 8.66 -14.48 10.95
C HIS A 69 7.48 -14.67 10.02
N LEU A 70 6.29 -14.39 10.50
CA LEU A 70 5.04 -14.57 9.80
C LEU A 70 4.15 -13.37 10.07
N ALA A 71 3.42 -12.91 9.07
CA ALA A 71 2.32 -11.97 9.23
C ALA A 71 1.17 -12.41 8.35
N VAL A 72 -0.04 -12.31 8.87
CA VAL A 72 -1.28 -12.58 8.13
C VAL A 72 -2.19 -11.37 8.33
N GLU A 73 -2.81 -10.93 7.26
CA GLU A 73 -3.74 -9.80 7.27
C GLU A 73 -4.93 -10.11 6.37
N GLY A 74 -6.13 -9.77 6.83
CA GLY A 74 -7.34 -9.75 6.04
C GLY A 74 -8.05 -8.43 6.22
N ALA A 75 -8.68 -7.90 5.17
CA ALA A 75 -9.51 -6.71 5.29
C ALA A 75 -10.76 -6.82 4.42
N TYR A 76 -11.80 -6.16 4.89
CA TYR A 76 -13.10 -6.07 4.25
C TYR A 76 -13.55 -4.61 4.20
N GLU A 77 -13.99 -4.16 3.04
CA GLU A 77 -14.54 -2.83 2.83
C GLU A 77 -15.90 -2.93 2.16
N ALA A 78 -16.89 -2.28 2.74
CA ALA A 78 -18.23 -2.18 2.18
C ALA A 78 -18.38 -0.84 1.46
N TYR A 79 -18.92 -0.91 0.25
CA TYR A 79 -19.32 0.23 -0.55
C TYR A 79 -20.84 0.34 -0.60
N PRO A 80 -21.39 1.56 -0.70
CA PRO A 80 -22.82 1.74 -1.00
C PRO A 80 -23.20 0.98 -2.28
N GLY A 81 -24.42 0.46 -2.33
CA GLY A 81 -24.88 -0.34 -3.47
C GLY A 81 -24.54 -1.84 -3.41
N GLY A 82 -23.94 -2.29 -2.29
CA GLY A 82 -23.71 -3.72 -2.04
C GLY A 82 -22.43 -4.30 -2.65
N THR A 83 -21.60 -3.47 -3.28
CA THR A 83 -20.25 -3.86 -3.69
C THR A 83 -19.34 -3.97 -2.47
N THR A 84 -18.47 -4.96 -2.45
CA THR A 84 -17.53 -5.20 -1.37
C THR A 84 -16.12 -5.44 -1.90
N LEU A 85 -15.12 -4.98 -1.17
CA LEU A 85 -13.72 -5.32 -1.41
C LEU A 85 -13.22 -6.19 -0.25
N SER A 86 -12.77 -7.38 -0.57
CA SER A 86 -12.11 -8.28 0.36
C SER A 86 -10.64 -8.42 -0.03
N THR A 87 -9.75 -8.34 0.92
CA THR A 87 -8.32 -8.57 0.70
C THR A 87 -7.77 -9.54 1.74
N GLY A 88 -6.82 -10.36 1.31
CA GLY A 88 -6.03 -11.20 2.20
C GLY A 88 -4.56 -11.16 1.81
N ALA A 89 -3.69 -11.16 2.79
CA ALA A 89 -2.25 -11.18 2.58
C ALA A 89 -1.55 -12.02 3.64
N LEU A 90 -0.47 -12.66 3.26
CA LEU A 90 0.44 -13.33 4.17
C LEU A 90 1.88 -13.03 3.77
N ALA A 91 2.78 -13.02 4.73
CA ALA A 91 4.20 -12.90 4.48
C ALA A 91 4.99 -13.79 5.43
N LEU A 92 5.96 -14.51 4.89
CA LEU A 92 6.83 -15.42 5.60
C LEU A 92 8.29 -15.01 5.38
N ARG A 93 9.02 -14.77 6.46
CA ARG A 93 10.43 -14.43 6.42
C ARG A 93 11.31 -15.61 6.76
N VAL A 94 12.27 -15.87 5.89
CA VAL A 94 13.34 -16.85 6.09
C VAL A 94 14.68 -16.16 5.87
N SER A 95 15.42 -15.92 6.93
CA SER A 95 16.73 -15.23 6.89
C SER A 95 16.62 -13.81 6.29
N ARG A 96 17.28 -13.58 5.16
CA ARG A 96 17.28 -12.28 4.45
C ARG A 96 16.18 -12.15 3.42
N PHE A 97 15.41 -13.22 3.20
CA PHE A 97 14.32 -13.23 2.23
C PHE A 97 12.97 -13.21 2.95
N THR A 98 12.04 -12.47 2.38
CA THR A 98 10.62 -12.51 2.76
C THR A 98 9.82 -12.84 1.52
N TRP A 99 9.06 -13.91 1.58
CA TRP A 99 8.07 -14.23 0.58
C TRP A 99 6.69 -13.73 1.04
N GLY A 100 5.93 -13.16 0.12
CA GLY A 100 4.57 -12.71 0.36
C GLY A 100 3.61 -13.25 -0.67
N ALA A 101 2.36 -13.48 -0.26
CA ALA A 101 1.26 -13.75 -1.15
C ALA A 101 0.03 -12.95 -0.72
N GLY A 102 -0.76 -12.52 -1.68
CA GLY A 102 -1.99 -11.78 -1.41
C GLY A 102 -3.04 -12.02 -2.49
N ALA A 103 -4.28 -11.80 -2.12
CA ALA A 103 -5.41 -11.85 -3.02
C ALA A 103 -6.42 -10.76 -2.69
N ALA A 104 -7.17 -10.33 -3.68
CA ALA A 104 -8.25 -9.37 -3.55
C ALA A 104 -9.44 -9.76 -4.44
N ALA A 105 -10.64 -9.41 -3.98
CA ALA A 105 -11.87 -9.56 -4.75
C ALA A 105 -12.76 -8.34 -4.54
N LEU A 106 -13.23 -7.74 -5.63
CA LEU A 106 -14.13 -6.59 -5.66
C LEU A 106 -15.41 -6.96 -6.41
N GLY A 107 -16.55 -6.86 -5.77
CA GLY A 107 -17.83 -7.12 -6.42
C GLY A 107 -18.95 -7.45 -5.45
N PRO A 108 -20.19 -7.61 -5.94
CA PRO A 108 -21.35 -7.94 -5.10
C PRO A 108 -21.33 -9.38 -4.59
N ASN A 109 -20.60 -10.26 -5.29
CA ASN A 109 -20.39 -11.67 -4.91
C ASN A 109 -19.18 -12.23 -5.67
N TYR A 110 -18.62 -13.35 -5.19
CA TYR A 110 -17.42 -13.97 -5.79
C TYR A 110 -17.57 -14.38 -7.26
N ASN A 111 -18.76 -14.73 -7.72
CA ASN A 111 -18.99 -15.15 -9.11
C ASN A 111 -18.94 -14.00 -10.11
N ARG A 112 -19.10 -12.76 -9.64
CA ARG A 112 -19.08 -11.53 -10.43
C ARG A 112 -18.02 -10.55 -9.94
N ALA A 113 -17.08 -11.01 -9.13
CA ALA A 113 -16.03 -10.18 -8.61
C ALA A 113 -14.88 -10.04 -9.61
N ASP A 114 -14.32 -8.85 -9.65
CA ASP A 114 -12.98 -8.63 -10.15
C ASP A 114 -12.00 -9.21 -9.13
N VAL A 115 -10.96 -9.85 -9.59
CA VAL A 115 -10.02 -10.57 -8.71
C VAL A 115 -8.59 -10.23 -9.05
N LEU A 116 -7.74 -10.22 -8.03
CA LEU A 116 -6.30 -10.03 -8.16
C LEU A 116 -5.58 -10.99 -7.22
N GLY A 117 -4.57 -11.67 -7.74
CA GLY A 117 -3.58 -12.41 -6.97
C GLY A 117 -2.21 -11.76 -7.11
N VAL A 118 -1.42 -11.78 -6.05
CA VAL A 118 -0.05 -11.25 -6.03
C VAL A 118 0.87 -12.19 -5.27
N SER A 119 2.08 -12.37 -5.79
CA SER A 119 3.19 -13.02 -5.10
C SER A 119 4.41 -12.11 -5.14
N SER A 120 5.10 -12.00 -4.01
CA SER A 120 6.24 -11.09 -3.84
C SER A 120 7.44 -11.81 -3.27
N LEU A 121 8.63 -11.36 -3.68
CA LEU A 121 9.90 -11.76 -3.10
C LEU A 121 10.67 -10.50 -2.69
N VAL A 122 11.14 -10.50 -1.45
CA VAL A 122 11.89 -9.38 -0.88
C VAL A 122 13.23 -9.88 -0.37
N PHE A 123 14.27 -9.15 -0.69
CA PHE A 123 15.62 -9.35 -0.18
C PHE A 123 16.02 -8.18 0.70
N ARG A 124 16.46 -8.46 1.93
CA ARG A 124 16.94 -7.45 2.88
C ARG A 124 18.42 -7.64 3.17
N THR A 125 19.18 -6.55 3.08
CA THR A 125 20.57 -6.48 3.49
C THR A 125 20.84 -5.21 4.28
N GLY A 126 21.19 -5.37 5.57
CA GLY A 126 21.36 -4.25 6.48
C GLY A 126 20.09 -3.40 6.57
N LEU A 127 20.21 -2.11 6.24
CA LEU A 127 19.13 -1.14 6.27
C LEU A 127 18.28 -1.10 4.99
N VAL A 128 18.71 -1.79 3.94
CA VAL A 128 18.10 -1.73 2.60
C VAL A 128 17.32 -3.00 2.33
N ALA A 129 16.12 -2.84 1.78
CA ALA A 129 15.29 -3.92 1.27
C ALA A 129 14.86 -3.63 -0.18
N LEU A 130 14.96 -4.66 -1.01
CA LEU A 130 14.48 -4.67 -2.39
C LEU A 130 13.37 -5.69 -2.51
N GLY A 131 12.25 -5.32 -3.11
CA GLY A 131 11.10 -6.19 -3.30
C GLY A 131 10.61 -6.17 -4.73
N THR A 132 10.15 -7.31 -5.21
CA THR A 132 9.47 -7.46 -6.49
C THR A 132 8.21 -8.26 -6.32
N SER A 133 7.21 -8.01 -7.17
CA SER A 133 5.98 -8.77 -7.20
C SER A 133 5.60 -9.15 -8.62
N ILE A 134 4.90 -10.27 -8.73
CA ILE A 134 4.13 -10.62 -9.91
C ILE A 134 2.66 -10.64 -9.52
N LYS A 135 1.80 -10.06 -10.36
CA LYS A 135 0.37 -9.96 -10.18
C LYS A 135 -0.37 -10.58 -11.36
N TYR A 136 -1.45 -11.25 -11.09
CA TYR A 136 -2.46 -11.59 -12.07
C TYR A 136 -3.78 -10.99 -11.62
N GLY A 137 -4.43 -10.25 -12.50
CA GLY A 137 -5.73 -9.66 -12.21
C GLY A 137 -6.71 -9.90 -13.35
N ARG A 138 -7.98 -9.97 -12.99
CA ARG A 138 -9.10 -10.09 -13.91
C ARG A 138 -10.14 -9.07 -13.51
N GLU A 139 -10.56 -8.25 -14.46
CA GLU A 139 -11.58 -7.22 -14.28
C GLU A 139 -12.69 -7.35 -15.33
N THR A 140 -13.89 -6.94 -14.97
CA THR A 140 -15.04 -6.90 -15.86
C THR A 140 -15.31 -5.47 -16.29
N ILE A 141 -14.98 -5.14 -17.53
CA ILE A 141 -15.11 -3.80 -18.10
C ILE A 141 -16.07 -3.84 -19.29
N GLY A 142 -17.13 -3.05 -19.25
CA GLY A 142 -18.14 -3.04 -20.34
C GLY A 142 -18.83 -4.39 -20.58
N GLY A 143 -18.85 -5.27 -19.57
CA GLY A 143 -19.41 -6.63 -19.68
C GLY A 143 -18.41 -7.68 -20.19
N ALA A 144 -17.23 -7.29 -20.68
CA ALA A 144 -16.16 -8.20 -21.05
C ALA A 144 -15.26 -8.50 -19.85
N ARG A 145 -14.85 -9.77 -19.70
CA ARG A 145 -13.83 -10.18 -18.73
C ARG A 145 -12.47 -10.08 -19.37
N LEU A 146 -11.63 -9.20 -18.82
CA LEU A 146 -10.27 -8.96 -19.26
C LEU A 146 -9.31 -9.36 -18.17
N ASP A 147 -8.16 -9.91 -18.54
CA ASP A 147 -7.14 -10.31 -17.57
C ASP A 147 -5.75 -9.85 -18.01
N ALA A 148 -4.90 -9.58 -17.03
CA ALA A 148 -3.54 -9.12 -17.25
C ALA A 148 -2.58 -9.64 -16.20
N TRP A 149 -1.32 -9.74 -16.63
CA TRP A 149 -0.17 -9.90 -15.77
C TRP A 149 0.52 -8.56 -15.59
N ALA A 150 0.89 -8.24 -14.37
CA ALA A 150 1.64 -7.04 -14.04
C ALA A 150 2.75 -7.35 -13.03
N GLY A 151 3.70 -6.44 -12.90
CA GLY A 151 4.77 -6.54 -11.90
C GLY A 151 4.84 -5.29 -11.03
N ASP A 152 5.40 -5.43 -9.84
CA ASP A 152 5.81 -4.30 -9.02
C ASP A 152 7.30 -4.39 -8.69
N ALA A 153 7.90 -3.23 -8.47
CA ALA A 153 9.23 -3.10 -7.90
C ALA A 153 9.18 -2.13 -6.72
N GLY A 154 9.92 -2.44 -5.66
CA GLY A 154 9.94 -1.65 -4.44
C GLY A 154 11.32 -1.58 -3.80
N LEU A 155 11.59 -0.46 -3.17
CA LEU A 155 12.76 -0.18 -2.33
C LEU A 155 12.26 0.33 -0.99
N ALA A 156 12.89 -0.12 0.09
CA ALA A 156 12.74 0.46 1.42
C ALA A 156 14.11 0.60 2.09
N ILE A 157 14.30 1.69 2.81
CA ILE A 157 15.50 1.96 3.59
C ILE A 157 15.06 2.34 5.00
N ALA A 158 15.49 1.56 6.00
CA ALA A 158 15.27 1.87 7.40
C ALA A 158 16.47 2.65 7.94
N VAL A 159 16.21 3.77 8.63
CA VAL A 159 17.23 4.63 9.23
C VAL A 159 16.99 4.67 10.72
N PHE A 160 17.85 3.99 11.49
CA PHE A 160 17.89 4.01 12.97
C PHE A 160 16.56 3.69 13.67
N ASP A 161 15.71 2.84 13.10
CA ASP A 161 14.37 2.48 13.61
C ASP A 161 13.42 3.68 13.79
N LEU A 162 13.89 4.90 13.53
CA LEU A 162 13.12 6.14 13.65
C LEU A 162 12.47 6.53 12.33
N MET A 163 13.11 6.23 11.19
CA MET A 163 12.66 6.66 9.88
C MET A 163 12.74 5.50 8.88
N ALA A 164 11.73 5.41 8.05
CA ALA A 164 11.75 4.58 6.85
C ALA A 164 11.55 5.44 5.61
N LEU A 165 12.33 5.19 4.57
CA LEU A 165 12.13 5.73 3.22
C LEU A 165 11.60 4.60 2.34
N GLY A 166 10.69 4.90 1.44
CA GLY A 166 10.13 3.92 0.53
C GLY A 166 9.86 4.48 -0.85
N VAL A 167 10.14 3.68 -1.86
CA VAL A 167 9.78 3.95 -3.26
C VAL A 167 9.21 2.68 -3.85
N SER A 168 8.14 2.79 -4.62
CA SER A 168 7.60 1.67 -5.39
C SER A 168 7.06 2.12 -6.73
N VAL A 169 7.17 1.23 -7.72
CA VAL A 169 6.49 1.33 -9.01
C VAL A 169 5.58 0.11 -9.13
N GLN A 170 4.30 0.35 -9.30
CA GLN A 170 3.27 -0.67 -9.30
C GLN A 170 2.66 -0.84 -10.69
N ASN A 171 2.18 -2.07 -10.95
CA ASN A 171 1.43 -2.42 -12.14
C ASN A 171 2.23 -2.17 -13.44
N ILE A 172 3.51 -2.51 -13.44
CA ILE A 172 4.38 -2.50 -14.62
C ILE A 172 3.90 -3.61 -15.58
N GLY A 173 3.61 -3.28 -16.80
CA GLY A 173 2.86 -4.14 -17.71
C GLY A 173 1.35 -3.92 -17.52
N GLY A 174 0.61 -4.99 -17.24
CA GLY A 174 -0.81 -4.88 -16.88
C GLY A 174 -1.73 -4.57 -18.05
N ASP A 175 -1.35 -4.97 -19.26
CA ASP A 175 -2.15 -4.80 -20.47
C ASP A 175 -3.36 -5.74 -20.44
N LEU A 176 -4.55 -5.14 -20.32
CA LEU A 176 -5.83 -5.85 -20.35
C LEU A 176 -6.36 -6.06 -21.77
N GLY A 177 -5.66 -5.52 -22.77
CA GLY A 177 -6.13 -5.46 -24.17
C GLY A 177 -7.10 -4.31 -24.40
N LEU A 178 -7.47 -4.11 -25.66
CA LEU A 178 -8.37 -3.03 -26.10
C LEU A 178 -7.90 -1.61 -25.73
N GLY A 179 -6.60 -1.42 -25.46
CA GLY A 179 -6.04 -0.15 -25.01
C GLY A 179 -6.26 0.13 -23.51
N LEU A 180 -6.74 -0.84 -22.74
CA LEU A 180 -6.94 -0.74 -21.31
C LEU A 180 -5.75 -1.34 -20.56
N HIS A 181 -5.37 -0.73 -19.45
CA HIS A 181 -4.24 -1.17 -18.64
C HIS A 181 -4.57 -1.02 -17.15
N PHE A 182 -3.96 -1.87 -16.32
CA PHE A 182 -3.91 -1.57 -14.90
C PHE A 182 -3.20 -0.24 -14.66
N PRO A 183 -3.75 0.67 -13.84
CA PRO A 183 -3.16 1.98 -13.61
C PRO A 183 -1.78 1.83 -12.97
N ARG A 184 -0.74 2.17 -13.74
CA ARG A 184 0.61 2.22 -13.20
C ARG A 184 0.69 3.35 -12.17
N ARG A 185 1.29 3.07 -11.02
CA ARG A 185 1.44 4.05 -9.96
C ARG A 185 2.86 4.03 -9.41
N THR A 186 3.51 5.18 -9.41
CA THR A 186 4.74 5.40 -8.68
C THR A 186 4.42 6.03 -7.34
N ARG A 187 5.06 5.55 -6.28
CA ARG A 187 4.95 6.09 -4.93
C ARG A 187 6.34 6.35 -4.37
N ALA A 188 6.52 7.44 -3.68
CA ALA A 188 7.75 7.73 -2.93
C ALA A 188 7.40 8.49 -1.66
N GLY A 189 7.98 8.10 -0.54
CA GLY A 189 7.64 8.72 0.72
C GLY A 189 8.57 8.32 1.86
N PHE A 190 8.28 8.88 3.00
CA PHE A 190 8.94 8.52 4.25
C PHE A 190 7.93 8.39 5.38
N THR A 191 8.32 7.62 6.39
CA THR A 191 7.62 7.46 7.66
C THR A 191 8.59 7.81 8.77
N LEU A 192 8.15 8.59 9.74
CA LEU A 192 8.93 9.03 10.89
C LEU A 192 8.23 8.63 12.18
N ASN A 193 8.92 7.88 13.03
CA ASN A 193 8.53 7.59 14.41
C ASN A 193 9.14 8.64 15.33
N TYR A 194 8.32 9.34 16.09
CA TYR A 194 8.77 10.38 17.03
C TYR A 194 9.11 9.83 18.40
N VAL A 195 8.66 8.64 18.70
CA VAL A 195 8.89 7.92 19.95
C VAL A 195 9.37 6.52 19.65
N ASP A 196 10.00 5.86 20.62
CA ASP A 196 10.43 4.48 20.48
C ASP A 196 9.24 3.59 20.08
N PRO A 197 9.28 2.93 18.90
CA PRO A 197 8.19 2.05 18.45
C PRO A 197 7.94 0.84 19.36
N GLN A 198 8.86 0.52 20.27
CA GLN A 198 8.72 -0.55 21.27
C GLN A 198 8.24 -0.03 22.63
N GLY A 199 8.19 1.29 22.81
CA GLY A 199 7.73 1.94 24.03
C GLY A 199 6.20 1.89 24.19
N THR A 200 5.71 2.51 25.27
CA THR A 200 4.27 2.58 25.58
C THR A 200 3.51 3.46 24.61
N TYR A 201 4.10 4.54 24.17
CA TYR A 201 3.44 5.51 23.28
C TYR A 201 3.78 5.23 21.84
N ARG A 202 2.85 5.57 20.96
CA ARG A 202 3.02 5.55 19.50
C ARG A 202 2.78 6.93 18.97
N LEU A 203 3.70 7.42 18.14
CA LEU A 203 3.50 8.63 17.36
C LEU A 203 4.31 8.49 16.08
N LEU A 204 3.61 8.42 14.97
CA LEU A 204 4.17 8.20 13.66
C LEU A 204 3.53 9.17 12.67
N THR A 205 4.34 9.74 11.78
CA THR A 205 3.83 10.45 10.60
C THR A 205 4.36 9.80 9.34
N THR A 206 3.59 9.86 8.27
CA THR A 206 4.00 9.45 6.94
C THR A 206 3.68 10.55 5.93
N LEU A 207 4.61 10.83 5.03
CA LEU A 207 4.42 11.72 3.90
C LEU A 207 4.79 10.96 2.63
N GLU A 208 3.91 10.99 1.65
CA GLU A 208 4.07 10.23 0.42
C GLU A 208 3.57 11.04 -0.79
N GLY A 209 4.35 11.09 -1.86
CA GLY A 209 3.91 11.50 -3.17
C GLY A 209 3.45 10.29 -3.98
N GLN A 210 2.38 10.42 -4.72
CA GLN A 210 1.85 9.42 -5.63
C GLN A 210 1.68 10.00 -7.03
N TRP A 211 2.13 9.25 -8.04
CA TRP A 211 2.07 9.59 -9.46
C TRP A 211 1.37 8.46 -10.22
N PRO A 212 0.02 8.47 -10.25
CA PRO A 212 -0.73 7.52 -11.07
C PRO A 212 -0.58 7.88 -12.56
N SER A 213 -0.59 6.88 -13.43
CA SER A 213 -0.53 7.09 -14.89
C SER A 213 -1.82 7.63 -15.49
N ASP A 214 -2.93 7.45 -14.79
CA ASP A 214 -4.31 7.79 -15.17
C ASP A 214 -4.85 9.05 -14.48
N GLY A 215 -3.99 9.82 -13.81
CA GLY A 215 -4.41 10.99 -13.07
C GLY A 215 -3.28 11.94 -12.71
N SER A 216 -3.63 13.01 -12.00
CA SER A 216 -2.66 13.98 -11.50
C SER A 216 -1.91 13.46 -10.30
N ALA A 217 -0.64 13.84 -10.17
CA ALA A 217 0.15 13.59 -8.98
C ALA A 217 -0.49 14.25 -7.75
N PHE A 218 -0.41 13.57 -6.62
CA PHE A 218 -0.93 14.07 -5.35
C PHE A 218 -0.06 13.64 -4.18
N VAL A 219 -0.27 14.31 -3.03
CA VAL A 219 0.43 14.05 -1.79
C VAL A 219 -0.51 13.39 -0.79
N VAL A 220 0.01 12.46 -0.03
CA VAL A 220 -0.66 11.80 1.10
C VAL A 220 0.11 12.12 2.37
N LEU A 221 -0.61 12.58 3.39
CA LEU A 221 -0.10 12.77 4.74
C LEU A 221 -0.91 11.89 5.70
N GLY A 222 -0.23 11.14 6.55
CA GLY A 222 -0.85 10.30 7.56
C GLY A 222 -0.22 10.51 8.93
N VAL A 223 -1.02 10.42 9.96
CA VAL A 223 -0.59 10.44 11.36
C VAL A 223 -1.23 9.27 12.09
N GLU A 224 -0.43 8.54 12.85
CA GLU A 224 -0.88 7.50 13.79
C GLU A 224 -0.40 7.87 15.18
N SER A 225 -1.29 7.87 16.16
CA SER A 225 -0.97 8.10 17.57
C SER A 225 -1.70 7.11 18.45
N GLY A 226 -1.12 6.78 19.60
CA GLY A 226 -1.78 5.88 20.54
C GLY A 226 -0.89 5.44 21.70
N MET A 227 -1.39 4.46 22.42
CA MET A 227 -0.73 3.88 23.56
C MET A 227 -0.88 2.36 23.54
N VAL A 228 0.21 1.65 23.81
CA VAL A 228 0.24 0.19 23.94
C VAL A 228 0.85 -0.15 25.30
N THR A 229 0.11 -0.84 26.14
CA THR A 229 0.56 -1.24 27.47
C THR A 229 0.03 -2.62 27.83
N HIS A 230 0.89 -3.47 28.44
CA HIS A 230 0.54 -4.84 28.83
C HIS A 230 -0.13 -5.68 27.72
N GLY A 231 0.27 -5.47 26.47
CA GLY A 231 -0.29 -6.19 25.33
C GLY A 231 -1.67 -5.71 24.87
N LEU A 232 -2.17 -4.60 25.41
CA LEU A 232 -3.35 -3.90 24.95
C LEU A 232 -2.96 -2.55 24.37
N GLY A 233 -3.37 -2.25 23.14
CA GLY A 233 -3.10 -1.00 22.45
C GLY A 233 -4.37 -0.37 21.93
N LEU A 234 -4.40 0.98 21.98
CA LEU A 234 -5.41 1.81 21.35
C LEU A 234 -4.70 2.82 20.45
N LEU A 235 -5.09 2.85 19.20
CA LEU A 235 -4.48 3.69 18.16
C LEU A 235 -5.56 4.53 17.49
N ALA A 236 -5.24 5.77 17.20
CA ALA A 236 -6.04 6.68 16.37
C ALA A 236 -5.22 7.09 15.15
N ARG A 237 -5.89 7.26 14.02
CA ARG A 237 -5.27 7.63 12.74
C ARG A 237 -6.06 8.72 12.05
N VAL A 238 -5.34 9.59 11.39
CA VAL A 238 -5.91 10.57 10.47
C VAL A 238 -5.04 10.62 9.23
N GLY A 239 -5.68 10.86 8.09
CA GLY A 239 -4.99 11.01 6.82
C GLY A 239 -5.54 12.17 6.02
N TYR A 240 -4.67 12.76 5.22
CA TYR A 240 -5.01 13.75 4.21
C TYR A 240 -4.51 13.30 2.85
N VAL A 241 -5.36 13.38 1.85
CA VAL A 241 -5.06 13.03 0.47
C VAL A 241 -5.30 14.26 -0.38
N GLY A 242 -4.22 14.80 -0.92
CA GLY A 242 -4.29 15.91 -1.87
C GLY A 242 -4.83 15.40 -3.20
N HIS A 243 -6.05 15.81 -3.56
CA HIS A 243 -6.67 15.44 -4.83
C HIS A 243 -6.65 16.58 -5.81
N SER A 244 -6.72 16.24 -7.11
CA SER A 244 -7.16 17.19 -8.11
C SER A 244 -8.65 17.49 -7.93
N ALA A 245 -9.11 18.65 -8.42
CA ALA A 245 -10.49 19.11 -8.28
C ALA A 245 -11.57 18.17 -8.87
N ALA A 246 -11.18 17.12 -9.58
CA ALA A 246 -12.08 16.15 -10.20
C ALA A 246 -12.52 14.99 -9.29
N THR A 247 -12.01 14.89 -8.06
CA THR A 247 -12.33 13.79 -7.15
C THR A 247 -13.48 14.15 -6.22
N THR A 248 -14.46 13.26 -6.09
CA THR A 248 -15.60 13.38 -5.17
C THR A 248 -15.32 12.89 -3.76
N ALA A 249 -14.21 12.14 -3.57
CA ALA A 249 -13.85 11.61 -2.26
C ALA A 249 -13.30 12.72 -1.35
N SER A 250 -13.69 12.69 -0.08
CA SER A 250 -13.13 13.56 0.95
C SER A 250 -11.60 13.48 0.97
N PRO A 251 -10.89 14.60 1.09
CA PRO A 251 -9.45 14.58 1.28
C PRO A 251 -9.03 13.98 2.62
N PHE A 252 -9.95 13.88 3.58
CA PHE A 252 -9.66 13.37 4.91
C PHE A 252 -10.09 11.91 5.06
N THR A 253 -9.26 11.16 5.78
CA THR A 253 -9.56 9.81 6.26
C THR A 253 -9.40 9.77 7.77
N ALA A 254 -10.12 8.89 8.42
CA ALA A 254 -9.98 8.61 9.84
C ALA A 254 -9.81 7.11 10.05
N GLY A 255 -9.14 6.73 11.13
CA GLY A 255 -8.95 5.33 11.48
C GLY A 255 -8.78 5.13 12.98
N ALA A 256 -9.00 3.91 13.40
CA ALA A 256 -8.74 3.44 14.75
C ALA A 256 -8.08 2.06 14.70
N GLY A 257 -7.36 1.71 15.75
CA GLY A 257 -6.77 0.39 15.91
C GLY A 257 -6.85 -0.08 17.36
N VAL A 258 -7.10 -1.38 17.50
CA VAL A 258 -7.02 -2.06 18.80
C VAL A 258 -5.99 -3.18 18.65
N GLU A 259 -5.02 -3.21 19.54
CA GLU A 259 -4.01 -4.26 19.61
C GLU A 259 -4.26 -5.12 20.86
N VAL A 260 -4.32 -6.43 20.70
CA VAL A 260 -4.42 -7.40 21.80
C VAL A 260 -3.34 -8.46 21.61
N GLY A 261 -2.22 -8.25 22.27
CA GLY A 261 -1.03 -9.08 22.07
C GLY A 261 -0.52 -9.05 20.64
N ARG A 262 -0.74 -10.15 19.92
CA ARG A 262 -0.30 -10.33 18.52
C ARG A 262 -1.40 -10.07 17.50
N LEU A 263 -2.59 -9.77 17.96
CA LEU A 263 -3.76 -9.53 17.14
C LEU A 263 -4.05 -8.04 17.08
N HIS A 264 -4.24 -7.50 15.88
CA HIS A 264 -4.56 -6.10 15.63
C HIS A 264 -5.85 -6.02 14.83
N LEU A 265 -6.81 -5.28 15.35
CA LEU A 265 -8.04 -4.92 14.66
C LEU A 265 -7.92 -3.47 14.21
N ASP A 266 -8.02 -3.22 12.93
CA ASP A 266 -7.90 -1.91 12.32
C ASP A 266 -9.23 -1.52 11.67
N TYR A 267 -9.59 -0.24 11.80
CA TYR A 267 -10.73 0.37 11.15
C TYR A 267 -10.30 1.62 10.40
N ALA A 268 -10.86 1.84 9.21
CA ALA A 268 -10.70 3.06 8.46
C ALA A 268 -12.03 3.54 7.89
N TYR A 269 -12.17 4.85 7.83
CA TYR A 269 -13.33 5.56 7.32
C TYR A 269 -12.90 6.62 6.31
N ARG A 270 -13.66 6.73 5.22
CA ARG A 270 -13.55 7.82 4.26
C ARG A 270 -14.92 8.16 3.69
N GLN A 271 -15.24 9.44 3.63
CA GLN A 271 -16.43 9.94 2.96
C GLN A 271 -16.15 10.15 1.47
N ASP A 272 -17.11 9.81 0.64
CA ASP A 272 -17.13 10.11 -0.78
C ASP A 272 -18.50 10.66 -1.16
N ASP A 273 -18.55 11.83 -1.81
CA ASP A 273 -19.82 12.51 -2.11
C ASP A 273 -20.64 11.75 -3.17
N ALA A 274 -19.95 11.02 -4.05
CA ALA A 274 -20.63 10.22 -5.08
C ALA A 274 -20.93 8.78 -4.62
N LEU A 275 -19.99 8.15 -3.90
CA LEU A 275 -20.06 6.74 -3.51
C LEU A 275 -20.56 6.54 -2.07
N GLY A 276 -20.70 7.64 -1.29
CA GLY A 276 -21.11 7.56 0.12
C GLY A 276 -19.98 7.16 1.06
N ALA A 277 -20.32 6.85 2.30
CA ALA A 277 -19.37 6.47 3.34
C ALA A 277 -18.74 5.09 3.06
N ARG A 278 -17.44 5.00 3.11
CA ARG A 278 -16.66 3.75 2.98
C ARG A 278 -16.09 3.36 4.34
N HIS A 279 -16.32 2.10 4.72
CA HIS A 279 -15.86 1.52 5.97
C HIS A 279 -14.99 0.31 5.68
N ARG A 280 -13.74 0.36 6.09
CA ARG A 280 -12.81 -0.77 5.97
C ARG A 280 -12.47 -1.29 7.35
N VAL A 281 -12.60 -2.60 7.54
CA VAL A 281 -12.17 -3.32 8.74
C VAL A 281 -11.06 -4.27 8.35
N GLY A 282 -9.99 -4.31 9.12
CA GLY A 282 -8.86 -5.20 8.92
C GLY A 282 -8.51 -5.96 10.19
N LEU A 283 -8.10 -7.20 10.02
CA LEU A 283 -7.55 -8.04 11.08
C LEU A 283 -6.16 -8.46 10.68
N ARG A 284 -5.19 -8.21 11.55
CA ARG A 284 -3.79 -8.57 11.35
C ARG A 284 -3.30 -9.41 12.52
N TRP A 285 -2.53 -10.43 12.19
CA TRP A 285 -1.87 -11.30 13.17
C TRP A 285 -0.39 -11.43 12.87
N THR A 286 0.43 -11.15 13.89
CA THR A 286 1.90 -11.24 13.83
C THR A 286 2.40 -12.05 15.01
N PRO A 287 2.63 -13.38 14.85
CA PRO A 287 3.03 -14.28 15.93
C PRO A 287 4.44 -14.03 16.49
#